data_6b0a1f7eab79bad90078287bab9b9f22
#
_entry.id   6b0a1f7eab79bad90078287bab9b9f22
#
_cell.length_a   1.000
_cell.length_b   1.000
_cell.length_c   1.000
_cell.angle_alpha   90.00
_cell.angle_beta   90.00
_cell.angle_gamma   90.00
#
_symmetry.space_group_name_H-M   'P 1'
#
loop_
_entity.id
_entity.type
_entity.pdbx_description
1 polymer ?
#
loop_
_entity_poly.entity_id
_entity_poly.type
_entity_poly.pdbx_seq_one_letter_code
_entity_poly.pdbx_strand_id
1 'polypeptide(L)'
;MSEIKLNKAPARNRPEACLAAALTYTAITLCHPALAQNAQSTPVSIEASVSLEWNQTKGVYIAIGDAIVEQDDKRLKADEIIARYDPQSEGRDLTDVTATGSVVFINGDNVARGAKLDYIIGDDTYDLAGPQAIVTSPRGRMTATGSITYNASDIANKQVVAIGAAAYEDDTGRVVEGERVVAFLAEDGSINTIDAEGEAKVITPKGIVATADRLNYVAATDRADLFGNVEIIDRDNTMLGARAEVEFDKEISRLLSDNTGKRVTGVLKP
;
A
#
# COMPACT_ATOMS: atom_id res chain seq x y z
N MET A 1 -57.44 22.82 -27.48
CA MET A 1 -57.43 23.82 -28.56
C MET A 1 -56.02 23.74 -29.13
N SER A 2 -55.97 22.99 -30.17
CA SER A 2 -55.69 23.35 -31.60
C SER A 2 -54.17 23.52 -31.81
N GLU A 3 -53.53 23.01 -32.80
CA GLU A 3 -53.81 22.04 -33.89
C GLU A 3 -52.47 21.68 -34.55
N ILE A 4 -52.46 20.53 -35.08
CA ILE A 4 -51.56 19.87 -36.05
C ILE A 4 -51.41 20.70 -37.31
N LYS A 5 -50.24 20.74 -37.96
CA LYS A 5 -50.14 20.72 -39.44
C LYS A 5 -48.89 19.98 -39.97
N LEU A 6 -49.15 18.86 -40.60
CA LEU A 6 -48.38 18.23 -41.67
C LEU A 6 -48.32 19.09 -42.93
N ASN A 7 -47.23 19.02 -43.72
CA ASN A 7 -47.25 19.01 -45.18
C ASN A 7 -45.90 18.54 -45.71
N LYS A 8 -45.74 17.38 -46.34
CA LYS A 8 -46.07 16.87 -47.69
C LYS A 8 -45.00 17.23 -48.73
N ALA A 9 -44.37 16.19 -49.25
CA ALA A 9 -43.43 16.15 -50.40
C ALA A 9 -44.11 16.49 -51.73
N PRO A 10 -43.39 16.71 -52.82
CA PRO A 10 -43.40 15.76 -53.92
C PRO A 10 -42.02 15.54 -54.61
N ALA A 11 -41.67 14.41 -54.99
CA ALA A 11 -41.80 13.52 -56.12
C ALA A 11 -41.07 13.92 -57.44
N ARG A 12 -40.17 13.00 -57.85
CA ARG A 12 -39.94 12.50 -59.21
C ARG A 12 -39.12 13.30 -60.23
N ASN A 13 -37.96 12.71 -60.63
CA ASN A 13 -37.78 12.27 -62.04
C ASN A 13 -36.50 11.43 -62.19
N ARG A 14 -36.65 10.23 -62.81
CA ARG A 14 -35.65 9.47 -63.56
C ARG A 14 -35.81 9.89 -65.03
N PRO A 15 -34.83 9.65 -65.97
CA PRO A 15 -34.30 8.33 -66.31
C PRO A 15 -32.81 8.28 -66.77
N GLU A 16 -32.41 7.07 -66.98
CA GLU A 16 -31.66 6.36 -68.05
C GLU A 16 -30.20 6.02 -67.83
N ALA A 17 -30.06 4.78 -67.83
CA ALA A 17 -29.14 3.76 -68.31
C ALA A 17 -27.83 4.17 -68.99
N CYS A 18 -26.74 3.52 -68.62
CA CYS A 18 -25.83 2.79 -69.49
C CYS A 18 -24.82 1.90 -68.76
N LEU A 19 -24.90 0.64 -69.09
CA LEU A 19 -23.88 -0.44 -69.26
C LEU A 19 -22.63 -0.50 -68.32
N ALA A 20 -22.61 -1.61 -67.62
CA ALA A 20 -21.58 -2.67 -67.59
C ALA A 20 -20.10 -2.29 -67.40
N ALA A 21 -19.54 -2.69 -66.23
CA ALA A 21 -18.32 -3.49 -66.19
C ALA A 21 -18.23 -4.18 -64.82
N ALA A 22 -18.32 -5.49 -64.82
CA ALA A 22 -18.04 -6.34 -63.67
C ALA A 22 -16.53 -6.32 -63.36
N LEU A 23 -16.18 -5.90 -62.20
CA LEU A 23 -14.87 -6.13 -61.58
C LEU A 23 -15.12 -6.71 -60.20
N THR A 24 -15.04 -8.02 -60.12
CA THR A 24 -15.00 -8.79 -58.89
C THR A 24 -13.73 -8.40 -58.12
N TYR A 25 -13.87 -7.53 -57.11
CA TYR A 25 -12.84 -7.31 -56.14
C TYR A 25 -12.96 -8.41 -55.07
N THR A 26 -12.13 -9.44 -55.22
CA THR A 26 -11.90 -10.45 -54.19
C THR A 26 -11.20 -9.76 -53.02
N ALA A 27 -11.94 -9.40 -51.97
CA ALA A 27 -11.37 -8.96 -50.72
C ALA A 27 -10.64 -10.14 -50.07
N ILE A 28 -9.33 -10.21 -50.26
CA ILE A 28 -8.45 -11.05 -49.45
C ILE A 28 -8.39 -10.41 -48.08
N THR A 29 -9.22 -10.89 -47.17
CA THR A 29 -9.09 -10.66 -45.73
C THR A 29 -7.78 -11.32 -45.31
N LEU A 30 -6.70 -10.51 -45.22
CA LEU A 30 -5.47 -10.87 -44.53
C LEU A 30 -5.84 -10.99 -43.05
N CYS A 31 -6.14 -12.23 -42.64
CA CYS A 31 -6.19 -12.61 -41.25
C CYS A 31 -4.76 -12.46 -40.72
N HIS A 32 -4.46 -11.31 -40.11
CA HIS A 32 -3.23 -11.14 -39.36
C HIS A 32 -3.39 -12.03 -38.14
N PRO A 33 -2.53 -13.03 -37.92
CA PRO A 33 -2.48 -13.66 -36.60
C PRO A 33 -2.09 -12.54 -35.62
N ALA A 34 -2.99 -12.25 -34.68
CA ALA A 34 -2.62 -11.50 -33.49
C ALA A 34 -1.50 -12.32 -32.85
N LEU A 35 -0.27 -11.85 -32.97
CA LEU A 35 0.85 -12.33 -32.15
C LEU A 35 0.42 -12.01 -30.73
N ALA A 36 -0.01 -13.03 -30.02
CA ALA A 36 -0.08 -12.97 -28.57
C ALA A 36 1.32 -12.56 -28.13
N GLN A 37 1.49 -11.31 -27.70
CA GLN A 37 2.67 -10.90 -26.97
C GLN A 37 2.63 -11.71 -25.68
N ASN A 38 3.41 -12.81 -25.66
CA ASN A 38 3.80 -13.43 -24.41
C ASN A 38 4.45 -12.30 -23.62
N ALA A 39 3.85 -11.92 -22.49
CA ALA A 39 4.50 -11.10 -21.52
C ALA A 39 5.77 -11.87 -21.12
N GLN A 40 6.92 -11.47 -21.67
CA GLN A 40 8.20 -12.04 -21.29
C GLN A 40 8.42 -11.60 -19.85
N SER A 41 8.35 -12.56 -18.93
CA SER A 41 8.78 -12.32 -17.55
C SER A 41 10.25 -11.94 -17.59
N THR A 42 10.58 -10.81 -16.98
CA THR A 42 11.97 -10.37 -16.87
C THR A 42 12.78 -11.40 -16.08
N PRO A 43 13.99 -11.76 -16.55
CA PRO A 43 14.83 -12.74 -15.87
C PRO A 43 15.14 -12.28 -14.43
N VAL A 44 15.10 -13.22 -13.50
CA VAL A 44 15.59 -13.00 -12.12
C VAL A 44 17.07 -13.30 -12.08
N SER A 45 17.88 -12.36 -11.61
CA SER A 45 19.31 -12.55 -11.32
C SER A 45 19.50 -12.90 -9.85
N ILE A 46 20.35 -13.89 -9.56
CA ILE A 46 20.71 -14.29 -8.19
C ILE A 46 22.23 -14.35 -8.08
N GLU A 47 22.79 -13.64 -7.08
CA GLU A 47 24.21 -13.61 -6.77
C GLU A 47 24.45 -13.95 -5.29
N ALA A 48 25.58 -14.57 -4.97
CA ALA A 48 25.98 -14.86 -3.60
C ALA A 48 27.51 -14.96 -3.50
N SER A 49 28.10 -14.51 -2.39
CA SER A 49 29.55 -14.50 -2.20
C SER A 49 30.12 -15.82 -1.67
N VAL A 50 29.28 -16.68 -1.08
CA VAL A 50 29.73 -17.96 -0.48
C VAL A 50 29.24 -19.14 -1.28
N SER A 51 27.93 -19.29 -1.49
CA SER A 51 27.38 -20.40 -2.26
C SER A 51 26.02 -20.06 -2.88
N LEU A 52 25.77 -20.67 -4.05
CA LEU A 52 24.48 -20.73 -4.70
C LEU A 52 24.15 -22.21 -4.96
N GLU A 53 23.14 -22.74 -4.29
CA GLU A 53 22.63 -24.10 -4.46
C GLU A 53 21.30 -24.07 -5.21
N TRP A 54 21.15 -24.98 -6.16
CA TRP A 54 19.88 -25.28 -6.79
C TRP A 54 19.51 -26.74 -6.55
N ASN A 55 18.54 -26.99 -5.70
CA ASN A 55 18.03 -28.30 -5.40
C ASN A 55 16.72 -28.56 -6.16
N GLN A 56 16.84 -29.20 -7.33
CA GLN A 56 15.71 -29.45 -8.22
C GLN A 56 14.66 -30.38 -7.62
N THR A 57 15.10 -31.36 -6.83
CA THR A 57 14.18 -32.33 -6.19
C THR A 57 13.29 -31.65 -5.14
N LYS A 58 13.85 -30.70 -4.40
CA LYS A 58 13.13 -29.94 -3.35
C LYS A 58 12.46 -28.67 -3.89
N GLY A 59 12.72 -28.28 -5.15
CA GLY A 59 12.22 -27.03 -5.70
C GLY A 59 12.73 -25.79 -4.98
N VAL A 60 14.04 -25.70 -4.72
CA VAL A 60 14.58 -24.59 -3.93
C VAL A 60 15.91 -24.10 -4.49
N TYR A 61 16.07 -22.77 -4.49
CA TYR A 61 17.34 -22.07 -4.64
C TYR A 61 17.76 -21.52 -3.27
N ILE A 62 19.04 -21.66 -2.92
CA ILE A 62 19.61 -21.17 -1.66
C ILE A 62 20.86 -20.36 -2.02
N ALA A 63 20.88 -19.08 -1.67
CA ALA A 63 21.99 -18.17 -1.86
C ALA A 63 22.53 -17.75 -0.48
N ILE A 64 23.81 -17.94 -0.23
CA ILE A 64 24.46 -17.68 1.07
C ILE A 64 25.63 -16.72 0.89
N GLY A 65 25.69 -15.73 1.77
CA GLY A 65 26.74 -14.73 1.84
C GLY A 65 26.48 -13.53 0.93
N ASP A 66 26.15 -12.38 1.51
CA ASP A 66 25.83 -11.14 0.77
C ASP A 66 24.93 -11.42 -0.45
N ALA A 67 23.92 -12.28 -0.24
CA ALA A 67 23.05 -12.72 -1.31
C ALA A 67 22.25 -11.55 -1.89
N ILE A 68 22.13 -11.50 -3.22
CA ILE A 68 21.40 -10.47 -3.94
C ILE A 68 20.48 -11.14 -4.95
N VAL A 69 19.21 -10.71 -4.98
CA VAL A 69 18.23 -11.07 -6.01
C VAL A 69 17.74 -9.80 -6.66
N GLU A 70 17.74 -9.76 -7.99
CA GLU A 70 17.29 -8.61 -8.78
C GLU A 70 16.29 -9.04 -9.85
N GLN A 71 15.23 -8.27 -9.99
CA GLN A 71 14.24 -8.39 -11.07
C GLN A 71 13.61 -7.00 -11.32
N ASP A 72 13.75 -6.49 -12.53
CA ASP A 72 13.29 -5.15 -12.90
C ASP A 72 13.89 -4.07 -11.98
N ASP A 73 13.03 -3.33 -11.28
CA ASP A 73 13.36 -2.30 -10.29
C ASP A 73 13.40 -2.82 -8.85
N LYS A 74 13.21 -4.14 -8.67
CA LYS A 74 13.25 -4.80 -7.36
C LYS A 74 14.62 -5.38 -7.07
N ARG A 75 15.13 -5.10 -5.89
CA ARG A 75 16.39 -5.65 -5.39
C ARG A 75 16.23 -6.09 -3.94
N LEU A 76 16.54 -7.36 -3.68
CA LEU A 76 16.59 -7.94 -2.35
C LEU A 76 18.04 -8.31 -2.00
N LYS A 77 18.53 -7.85 -0.87
CA LYS A 77 19.82 -8.18 -0.31
C LYS A 77 19.65 -8.76 1.10
N ALA A 78 20.42 -9.84 1.43
CA ALA A 78 20.42 -10.47 2.74
C ALA A 78 21.70 -11.32 2.95
N ASP A 79 21.90 -11.83 4.17
CA ASP A 79 22.98 -12.79 4.42
C ASP A 79 22.65 -14.15 3.81
N GLU A 80 21.37 -14.54 3.80
CA GLU A 80 20.84 -15.74 3.14
C GLU A 80 19.49 -15.44 2.46
N ILE A 81 19.31 -15.97 1.25
CA ILE A 81 18.04 -15.91 0.52
C ILE A 81 17.67 -17.32 0.08
N ILE A 82 16.44 -17.74 0.41
CA ILE A 82 15.87 -19.02 0.00
C ILE A 82 14.63 -18.71 -0.85
N ALA A 83 14.66 -19.13 -2.13
CA ALA A 83 13.51 -19.01 -3.03
C ALA A 83 12.98 -20.41 -3.36
N ARG A 84 11.67 -20.61 -3.21
CA ARG A 84 11.00 -21.90 -3.45
C ARG A 84 10.11 -21.83 -4.67
N TYR A 85 9.98 -22.96 -5.35
CA TYR A 85 9.07 -23.16 -6.47
C TYR A 85 8.48 -24.57 -6.43
N ASP A 86 7.36 -24.80 -7.11
CA ASP A 86 6.81 -26.14 -7.27
C ASP A 86 7.62 -26.91 -8.32
N PRO A 87 8.40 -27.97 -7.94
CA PRO A 87 9.23 -28.73 -8.86
C PRO A 87 8.39 -29.52 -9.88
N GLN A 88 7.08 -29.67 -9.69
CA GLN A 88 6.17 -30.36 -10.59
C GLN A 88 5.47 -29.40 -11.57
N SER A 89 5.56 -28.08 -11.36
CA SER A 89 5.02 -27.10 -12.30
C SER A 89 5.93 -26.98 -13.54
N GLU A 90 5.34 -26.87 -14.72
CA GLU A 90 6.09 -26.74 -15.98
C GLU A 90 6.92 -25.44 -16.02
N GLY A 91 6.41 -24.35 -15.43
CA GLY A 91 7.04 -23.01 -15.39
C GLY A 91 8.13 -22.86 -14.34
N ARG A 92 8.12 -23.66 -13.29
CA ARG A 92 8.98 -23.49 -12.09
C ARG A 92 8.85 -22.08 -11.50
N ASP A 93 7.65 -21.55 -11.53
CA ASP A 93 7.37 -20.23 -10.97
C ASP A 93 7.62 -20.24 -9.46
N LEU A 94 8.27 -19.20 -8.98
CA LEU A 94 8.52 -19.05 -7.55
C LEU A 94 7.21 -18.96 -6.78
N THR A 95 7.14 -19.62 -5.64
CA THR A 95 5.99 -19.59 -4.73
C THR A 95 6.22 -18.64 -3.56
N ASP A 96 7.43 -18.66 -3.02
CA ASP A 96 7.80 -17.82 -1.89
C ASP A 96 9.31 -17.55 -1.86
N VAL A 97 9.67 -16.45 -1.21
CA VAL A 97 11.05 -16.05 -0.95
C VAL A 97 11.21 -15.70 0.52
N THR A 98 12.19 -16.31 1.18
CA THR A 98 12.60 -15.97 2.54
C THR A 98 14.02 -15.39 2.50
N ALA A 99 14.21 -14.19 3.06
CA ALA A 99 15.51 -13.56 3.24
C ALA A 99 15.80 -13.39 4.72
N THR A 100 17.01 -13.72 5.17
CA THR A 100 17.43 -13.63 6.57
C THR A 100 18.79 -12.97 6.70
N GLY A 101 18.93 -12.18 7.77
CA GLY A 101 20.15 -11.44 8.12
C GLY A 101 20.37 -10.19 7.26
N SER A 102 20.45 -9.04 7.92
CA SER A 102 20.75 -7.73 7.29
C SER A 102 19.91 -7.43 6.05
N VAL A 103 18.60 -7.76 6.10
CA VAL A 103 17.70 -7.65 4.95
C VAL A 103 17.52 -6.21 4.50
N VAL A 104 17.69 -5.98 3.21
CA VAL A 104 17.34 -4.73 2.51
C VAL A 104 16.57 -5.07 1.25
N PHE A 105 15.33 -4.65 1.17
CA PHE A 105 14.48 -4.78 0.00
C PHE A 105 14.17 -3.40 -0.59
N ILE A 106 14.41 -3.25 -1.88
CA ILE A 106 14.15 -2.03 -2.66
C ILE A 106 13.12 -2.37 -3.72
N ASN A 107 12.11 -1.53 -3.86
CA ASN A 107 11.09 -1.62 -4.90
C ASN A 107 10.74 -0.18 -5.34
N GLY A 108 11.33 0.27 -6.45
CA GLY A 108 11.30 1.67 -6.87
C GLY A 108 11.85 2.58 -5.76
N ASP A 109 11.06 3.55 -5.34
CA ASP A 109 11.42 4.51 -4.28
C ASP A 109 11.20 3.98 -2.85
N ASN A 110 10.65 2.76 -2.70
CA ASN A 110 10.39 2.17 -1.40
C ASN A 110 11.56 1.32 -0.95
N VAL A 111 11.95 1.45 0.31
CA VAL A 111 13.05 0.70 0.93
C VAL A 111 12.57 0.09 2.24
N ALA A 112 12.66 -1.24 2.32
CA ALA A 112 12.38 -2.00 3.54
C ALA A 112 13.68 -2.57 4.13
N ARG A 113 13.86 -2.50 5.46
CA ARG A 113 15.01 -3.02 6.20
C ARG A 113 14.54 -3.78 7.43
N GLY A 114 15.12 -4.96 7.66
CA GLY A 114 14.80 -5.81 8.83
C GLY A 114 15.78 -6.94 9.00
N ALA A 115 15.47 -7.85 9.91
CA ALA A 115 16.26 -9.06 10.13
C ALA A 115 15.79 -10.23 9.27
N LYS A 116 14.52 -10.25 8.89
CA LYS A 116 13.89 -11.27 8.06
C LYS A 116 12.83 -10.66 7.16
N LEU A 117 12.71 -11.15 5.93
CA LEU A 117 11.61 -10.87 5.02
C LEU A 117 11.06 -12.20 4.49
N ASP A 118 9.77 -12.43 4.66
CA ASP A 118 9.03 -13.48 3.97
C ASP A 118 8.13 -12.83 2.91
N TYR A 119 8.24 -13.29 1.66
CA TYR A 119 7.40 -12.85 0.55
C TYR A 119 6.66 -14.05 -0.04
N ILE A 120 5.33 -14.04 0.05
CA ILE A 120 4.42 -15.04 -0.53
C ILE A 120 3.92 -14.48 -1.86
N ILE A 121 4.38 -15.06 -2.97
CA ILE A 121 4.15 -14.52 -4.32
C ILE A 121 2.68 -14.63 -4.72
N GLY A 122 2.04 -15.76 -4.46
CA GLY A 122 0.64 -15.99 -4.82
C GLY A 122 -0.35 -15.03 -4.16
N ASP A 123 -0.04 -14.62 -2.93
CA ASP A 123 -0.85 -13.70 -2.14
C ASP A 123 -0.33 -12.26 -2.20
N ASP A 124 0.79 -12.04 -2.89
CA ASP A 124 1.54 -10.76 -2.94
C ASP A 124 1.70 -10.12 -1.55
N THR A 125 2.08 -10.97 -0.57
CA THR A 125 2.18 -10.58 0.84
C THR A 125 3.63 -10.55 1.27
N TYR A 126 4.04 -9.43 1.86
CA TYR A 126 5.35 -9.17 2.43
C TYR A 126 5.24 -9.10 3.94
N ASP A 127 6.06 -9.86 4.66
CA ASP A 127 6.20 -9.80 6.13
C ASP A 127 7.66 -9.52 6.48
N LEU A 128 7.92 -8.30 6.94
CA LEU A 128 9.22 -7.83 7.35
C LEU A 128 9.31 -7.88 8.87
N ALA A 129 10.14 -8.73 9.41
CA ALA A 129 10.29 -8.94 10.85
C ALA A 129 11.69 -8.54 11.36
N GLY A 130 11.75 -8.27 12.66
CA GLY A 130 13.00 -8.07 13.39
C GLY A 130 12.96 -6.93 14.39
N PRO A 131 14.00 -6.77 15.22
CA PRO A 131 14.00 -5.82 16.31
C PRO A 131 13.89 -4.35 15.86
N GLN A 132 14.09 -4.08 14.60
CA GLN A 132 13.97 -2.77 13.97
C GLN A 132 13.52 -2.93 12.51
N ALA A 133 12.28 -3.38 12.30
CA ALA A 133 11.67 -3.36 10.99
C ALA A 133 11.39 -1.90 10.58
N ILE A 134 11.82 -1.52 9.38
CA ILE A 134 11.69 -0.15 8.85
C ILE A 134 11.25 -0.22 7.40
N VAL A 135 10.19 0.50 7.06
CA VAL A 135 9.79 0.75 5.67
C VAL A 135 9.81 2.26 5.43
N THR A 136 10.54 2.69 4.41
CA THR A 136 10.63 4.10 4.01
C THR A 136 10.10 4.26 2.60
N SER A 137 9.27 5.27 2.39
CA SER A 137 8.72 5.67 1.11
C SER A 137 8.83 7.20 0.93
N PRO A 138 8.59 7.76 -0.25
CA PRO A 138 8.50 9.22 -0.42
C PRO A 138 7.42 9.89 0.43
N ARG A 139 6.45 9.11 0.95
CA ARG A 139 5.30 9.61 1.72
C ARG A 139 5.47 9.48 3.23
N GLY A 140 6.55 8.87 3.69
CA GLY A 140 6.81 8.71 5.10
C GLY A 140 7.55 7.43 5.43
N ARG A 141 7.66 7.17 6.72
CA ARG A 141 8.44 6.08 7.29
C ARG A 141 7.62 5.33 8.33
N MET A 142 7.56 4.01 8.21
CA MET A 142 6.97 3.13 9.23
C MET A 142 8.06 2.32 9.92
N THR A 143 7.95 2.17 11.23
CA THR A 143 8.88 1.38 12.05
C THR A 143 8.11 0.49 13.00
N ALA A 144 8.70 -0.67 13.34
CA ALA A 144 8.17 -1.59 14.35
C ALA A 144 9.28 -2.42 14.98
N THR A 145 9.12 -2.84 16.23
CA THR A 145 10.04 -3.78 16.86
C THR A 145 9.68 -5.24 16.61
N GLY A 146 8.45 -5.54 16.22
CA GLY A 146 7.97 -6.87 15.87
C GLY A 146 8.00 -7.10 14.35
N SER A 147 6.94 -6.71 13.65
CA SER A 147 6.84 -6.88 12.21
C SER A 147 6.10 -5.73 11.51
N ILE A 148 6.34 -5.62 10.20
CA ILE A 148 5.56 -4.79 9.28
C ILE A 148 5.09 -5.70 8.15
N THR A 149 3.77 -5.86 8.02
CA THR A 149 3.14 -6.71 7.00
C THR A 149 2.42 -5.86 5.98
N TYR A 150 2.59 -6.16 4.71
CA TYR A 150 1.88 -5.53 3.59
C TYR A 150 1.29 -6.60 2.67
N ASN A 151 -0.01 -6.49 2.35
CA ASN A 151 -0.68 -7.33 1.37
C ASN A 151 -1.09 -6.47 0.16
N ALA A 152 -0.44 -6.71 -0.97
CA ALA A 152 -0.67 -5.93 -2.20
C ALA A 152 -1.82 -6.49 -3.05
N SER A 153 -2.20 -7.77 -2.88
CA SER A 153 -3.28 -8.42 -3.64
C SER A 153 -4.67 -7.99 -3.19
N ASP A 154 -4.82 -7.56 -1.94
CA ASP A 154 -6.10 -7.04 -1.43
C ASP A 154 -6.31 -5.59 -1.88
N ILE A 155 -6.76 -5.43 -3.14
CA ILE A 155 -6.98 -4.11 -3.74
C ILE A 155 -8.07 -3.32 -2.98
N ALA A 156 -9.05 -4.01 -2.39
CA ALA A 156 -10.16 -3.38 -1.68
C ALA A 156 -9.74 -2.86 -0.29
N ASN A 157 -8.76 -3.52 0.35
CA ASN A 157 -8.30 -3.19 1.71
C ASN A 157 -6.78 -3.15 1.77
N LYS A 158 -6.14 -2.43 0.85
CA LYS A 158 -4.68 -2.23 0.91
C LYS A 158 -4.29 -1.64 2.25
N GLN A 159 -3.54 -2.40 3.03
CA GLN A 159 -3.12 -1.96 4.35
C GLN A 159 -1.68 -2.37 4.64
N VAL A 160 -1.00 -1.52 5.41
CA VAL A 160 0.27 -1.83 6.06
C VAL A 160 0.01 -1.96 7.55
N VAL A 161 0.38 -3.09 8.13
CA VAL A 161 0.19 -3.38 9.56
C VAL A 161 1.55 -3.45 10.22
N ALA A 162 1.79 -2.58 11.20
CA ALA A 162 3.00 -2.59 12.03
C ALA A 162 2.65 -2.99 13.47
N ILE A 163 3.44 -3.89 14.05
CA ILE A 163 3.20 -4.48 15.37
C ILE A 163 4.48 -4.41 16.22
N GLY A 164 4.30 -4.00 17.49
CA GLY A 164 5.37 -3.87 18.49
C GLY A 164 6.04 -2.51 18.42
N ALA A 165 5.72 -1.63 19.38
CA ALA A 165 6.18 -0.23 19.43
C ALA A 165 6.21 0.41 18.05
N ALA A 166 5.06 0.31 17.36
CA ALA A 166 4.91 0.72 15.98
C ALA A 166 4.82 2.26 15.88
N ALA A 167 5.43 2.83 14.84
CA ALA A 167 5.32 4.25 14.55
C ALA A 167 5.25 4.49 13.05
N TYR A 168 4.42 5.47 12.66
CA TYR A 168 4.39 6.04 11.32
C TYR A 168 4.71 7.54 11.40
N GLU A 169 5.68 7.99 10.63
CA GLU A 169 6.05 9.39 10.45
C GLU A 169 5.76 9.81 9.01
N ASP A 170 4.95 10.84 8.82
CA ASP A 170 4.66 11.39 7.49
C ASP A 170 5.74 12.37 7.02
N ASP A 171 5.63 12.83 5.77
CA ASP A 171 6.55 13.79 5.15
C ASP A 171 6.48 15.20 5.77
N THR A 172 5.45 15.49 6.58
CA THR A 172 5.31 16.76 7.32
C THR A 172 5.99 16.71 8.69
N GLY A 173 6.40 15.52 9.16
CA GLY A 173 6.96 15.27 10.49
C GLY A 173 5.91 15.00 11.56
N ARG A 174 4.67 14.67 11.19
CA ARG A 174 3.68 14.11 12.11
C ARG A 174 4.00 12.66 12.40
N VAL A 175 3.92 12.26 13.66
CA VAL A 175 4.16 10.89 14.08
C VAL A 175 2.91 10.32 14.72
N VAL A 176 2.53 9.10 14.32
CA VAL A 176 1.48 8.29 14.96
C VAL A 176 2.14 7.03 15.52
N GLU A 177 1.98 6.79 16.81
CA GLU A 177 2.58 5.66 17.54
C GLU A 177 1.52 4.80 18.20
N GLY A 178 1.84 3.53 18.46
CA GLY A 178 1.03 2.56 19.21
C GLY A 178 1.70 1.20 19.29
N GLU A 179 1.16 0.27 20.07
CA GLU A 179 1.58 -1.13 20.03
C GLU A 179 1.26 -1.76 18.67
N ARG A 180 0.18 -1.31 18.03
CA ARG A 180 -0.23 -1.67 16.69
C ARG A 180 -0.65 -0.43 15.92
N VAL A 181 -0.09 -0.26 14.73
CA VAL A 181 -0.45 0.81 13.79
C VAL A 181 -0.85 0.19 12.45
N VAL A 182 -2.02 0.53 11.95
CA VAL A 182 -2.53 0.10 10.65
C VAL A 182 -2.74 1.33 9.77
N ALA A 183 -2.03 1.38 8.65
CA ALA A 183 -2.22 2.39 7.63
C ALA A 183 -3.03 1.79 6.47
N PHE A 184 -4.22 2.33 6.20
CA PHE A 184 -5.05 1.99 5.05
C PHE A 184 -4.67 2.88 3.88
N LEU A 185 -4.39 2.28 2.74
CA LEU A 185 -3.89 2.96 1.57
C LEU A 185 -4.99 3.16 0.52
N ALA A 186 -4.97 4.29 -0.16
CA ALA A 186 -5.73 4.54 -1.36
C ALA A 186 -5.12 3.77 -2.56
N GLU A 187 -5.81 3.77 -3.70
CA GLU A 187 -5.34 3.08 -4.92
C GLU A 187 -3.97 3.58 -5.40
N ASP A 188 -3.70 4.88 -5.25
CA ASP A 188 -2.43 5.52 -5.60
C ASP A 188 -1.33 5.28 -4.56
N GLY A 189 -1.60 4.50 -3.50
CA GLY A 189 -0.71 4.20 -2.40
C GLY A 189 -0.54 5.34 -1.40
N SER A 190 -1.33 6.42 -1.47
CA SER A 190 -1.39 7.43 -0.41
C SER A 190 -2.13 6.88 0.82
N ILE A 191 -1.83 7.42 2.00
CA ILE A 191 -2.55 7.04 3.19
C ILE A 191 -3.95 7.66 3.18
N ASN A 192 -4.96 6.81 3.38
CA ASN A 192 -6.34 7.22 3.56
C ASN A 192 -6.68 7.42 5.04
N THR A 193 -6.41 6.38 5.86
CA THR A 193 -6.60 6.44 7.32
C THR A 193 -5.49 5.70 8.04
N ILE A 194 -5.28 6.05 9.32
CA ILE A 194 -4.38 5.33 10.21
C ILE A 194 -5.16 5.00 11.48
N ASP A 195 -5.15 3.72 11.86
CA ASP A 195 -5.61 3.26 13.17
C ASP A 195 -4.40 2.93 14.04
N ALA A 196 -4.37 3.45 15.26
CA ALA A 196 -3.37 3.10 16.26
C ALA A 196 -4.06 2.60 17.53
N GLU A 197 -3.53 1.54 18.12
CA GLU A 197 -4.04 0.88 19.32
C GLU A 197 -2.90 0.55 20.28
N GLY A 198 -3.24 0.54 21.59
CA GLY A 198 -2.28 0.28 22.67
C GLY A 198 -1.34 1.45 22.87
N GLU A 199 -1.67 2.31 23.85
CA GLU A 199 -0.93 3.55 24.13
C GLU A 199 -0.78 4.43 22.88
N ALA A 200 -1.88 4.57 22.14
CA ALA A 200 -1.89 5.33 20.90
C ALA A 200 -1.50 6.79 21.15
N LYS A 201 -0.63 7.32 20.29
CA LYS A 201 -0.11 8.69 20.43
C LYS A 201 0.02 9.35 19.07
N VAL A 202 -0.33 10.63 18.99
CA VAL A 202 0.00 11.48 17.85
C VAL A 202 0.83 12.67 18.30
N ILE A 203 1.90 12.94 17.55
CA ILE A 203 2.77 14.10 17.74
C ILE A 203 2.70 14.94 16.48
N THR A 204 2.35 16.21 16.63
CA THR A 204 2.31 17.13 15.50
C THR A 204 3.66 17.83 15.30
N PRO A 205 3.96 18.34 14.09
CA PRO A 205 5.18 19.14 13.85
C PRO A 205 5.29 20.38 14.74
N LYS A 206 4.16 20.87 15.26
CA LYS A 206 4.10 22.03 16.18
C LYS A 206 4.31 21.66 17.63
N GLY A 207 4.51 20.38 17.95
CA GLY A 207 4.80 19.88 19.29
C GLY A 207 3.57 19.59 20.15
N ILE A 208 2.36 19.57 19.58
CA ILE A 208 1.17 19.04 20.28
C ILE A 208 1.31 17.54 20.38
N VAL A 209 1.13 17.01 21.58
CA VAL A 209 1.12 15.56 21.85
C VAL A 209 -0.27 15.18 22.33
N ALA A 210 -0.91 14.21 21.67
CA ALA A 210 -2.17 13.65 22.13
C ALA A 210 -2.03 12.14 22.30
N THR A 211 -2.44 11.61 23.45
CA THR A 211 -2.41 10.18 23.80
C THR A 211 -3.81 9.67 24.08
N ALA A 212 -4.03 8.38 23.82
CA ALA A 212 -5.30 7.69 24.03
C ALA A 212 -5.10 6.17 24.05
N ASP A 213 -6.15 5.41 24.40
CA ASP A 213 -6.12 3.94 24.24
C ASP A 213 -6.15 3.56 22.76
N ARG A 214 -6.90 4.33 21.92
CA ARG A 214 -7.02 4.15 20.48
C ARG A 214 -7.12 5.50 19.77
N LEU A 215 -6.63 5.53 18.54
CA LEU A 215 -6.64 6.69 17.66
C LEU A 215 -7.04 6.27 16.27
N ASN A 216 -7.92 7.04 15.63
CA ASN A 216 -8.19 6.96 14.19
C ASN A 216 -7.88 8.32 13.55
N TYR A 217 -6.96 8.32 12.59
CA TYR A 217 -6.60 9.50 11.80
C TYR A 217 -7.13 9.37 10.38
N VAL A 218 -7.74 10.44 9.86
CA VAL A 218 -8.28 10.52 8.49
C VAL A 218 -7.53 11.59 7.72
N ALA A 219 -6.73 11.19 6.74
CA ALA A 219 -5.86 12.08 5.98
C ALA A 219 -6.64 13.15 5.18
N ALA A 220 -7.76 12.78 4.55
CA ALA A 220 -8.57 13.70 3.73
C ALA A 220 -9.11 14.92 4.49
N THR A 221 -9.29 14.80 5.82
CA THR A 221 -9.82 15.86 6.68
C THR A 221 -8.79 16.39 7.66
N ASP A 222 -7.57 15.86 7.62
CA ASP A 222 -6.48 16.14 8.56
C ASP A 222 -6.94 16.11 10.03
N ARG A 223 -7.71 15.07 10.37
CA ARG A 223 -8.40 14.92 11.65
C ARG A 223 -8.04 13.61 12.33
N ALA A 224 -7.84 13.65 13.64
CA ALA A 224 -7.78 12.48 14.49
C ALA A 224 -8.94 12.44 15.48
N ASP A 225 -9.54 11.26 15.63
CA ASP A 225 -10.47 10.89 16.69
C ASP A 225 -9.75 10.00 17.71
N LEU A 226 -9.72 10.41 18.97
CA LEU A 226 -9.06 9.73 20.07
C LEU A 226 -10.10 9.17 21.03
N PHE A 227 -9.87 7.95 21.52
CA PHE A 227 -10.81 7.21 22.36
C PHE A 227 -10.11 6.55 23.54
N GLY A 228 -10.67 6.77 24.73
CA GLY A 228 -10.20 6.20 25.99
C GLY A 228 -8.99 6.92 26.56
N ASN A 229 -9.07 7.35 27.82
CA ASN A 229 -7.97 7.96 28.59
C ASN A 229 -7.21 9.06 27.84
N VAL A 230 -7.97 9.94 27.16
CA VAL A 230 -7.36 10.97 26.32
C VAL A 230 -6.65 12.03 27.14
N GLU A 231 -5.39 12.30 26.77
CA GLU A 231 -4.61 13.44 27.25
C GLU A 231 -4.05 14.21 26.05
N ILE A 232 -4.25 15.53 26.03
CA ILE A 232 -3.68 16.43 25.03
C ILE A 232 -2.79 17.43 25.73
N ILE A 233 -1.53 17.52 25.31
CA ILE A 233 -0.52 18.45 25.82
C ILE A 233 -0.14 19.40 24.67
N ASP A 234 -0.33 20.69 24.91
CA ASP A 234 0.15 21.77 24.06
C ASP A 234 0.96 22.75 24.91
N ARG A 235 2.28 22.67 24.76
CA ARG A 235 3.22 23.42 25.59
C ARG A 235 3.01 23.12 27.09
N ASP A 236 2.53 24.11 27.84
CA ASP A 236 2.25 24.01 29.30
C ASP A 236 0.79 23.66 29.59
N ASN A 237 -0.05 23.58 28.59
CA ASN A 237 -1.46 23.29 28.74
C ASN A 237 -1.71 21.80 28.65
N THR A 238 -2.52 21.27 29.55
CA THR A 238 -2.94 19.86 29.55
C THR A 238 -4.45 19.77 29.57
N MET A 239 -5.01 18.93 28.70
CA MET A 239 -6.43 18.66 28.63
C MET A 239 -6.68 17.16 28.75
N LEU A 240 -7.62 16.76 29.62
CA LEU A 240 -7.96 15.38 29.92
C LEU A 240 -9.44 15.11 29.59
N GLY A 241 -9.72 13.98 28.96
CA GLY A 241 -11.08 13.58 28.60
C GLY A 241 -11.21 12.10 28.29
N ALA A 242 -12.42 11.65 27.98
CA ALA A 242 -12.66 10.27 27.57
C ALA A 242 -12.58 10.10 26.06
N ARG A 243 -12.79 11.18 25.32
CA ARG A 243 -12.71 11.24 23.85
C ARG A 243 -12.22 12.61 23.42
N ALA A 244 -11.50 12.68 22.29
CA ALA A 244 -11.20 13.95 21.65
C ALA A 244 -11.32 13.86 20.14
N GLU A 245 -11.58 15.01 19.52
CA GLU A 245 -11.50 15.29 18.10
C GLU A 245 -10.43 16.37 17.90
N VAL A 246 -9.44 16.09 17.09
CA VAL A 246 -8.34 17.02 16.79
C VAL A 246 -8.32 17.29 15.28
N GLU A 247 -8.55 18.54 14.90
CA GLU A 247 -8.46 19.03 13.52
C GLU A 247 -7.12 19.79 13.38
N PHE A 248 -6.13 19.16 12.73
CA PHE A 248 -4.76 19.69 12.73
C PHE A 248 -4.60 20.92 11.85
N ASP A 249 -5.30 20.97 10.70
CA ASP A 249 -5.30 22.10 9.77
C ASP A 249 -5.87 23.37 10.41
N LYS A 250 -6.87 23.23 11.31
CA LYS A 250 -7.55 24.33 12.00
C LYS A 250 -7.00 24.61 13.39
N GLU A 251 -6.08 23.78 13.89
CA GLU A 251 -5.55 23.87 15.27
C GLU A 251 -6.65 23.81 16.35
N ILE A 252 -7.69 23.01 16.09
CA ILE A 252 -8.82 22.85 17.03
C ILE A 252 -8.73 21.47 17.68
N SER A 253 -8.68 21.47 19.03
CA SER A 253 -8.85 20.27 19.84
C SER A 253 -10.14 20.37 20.63
N ARG A 254 -11.04 19.40 20.47
CA ARG A 254 -12.31 19.33 21.18
C ARG A 254 -12.34 18.07 22.02
N LEU A 255 -12.39 18.24 23.33
CA LEU A 255 -12.58 17.13 24.25
C LEU A 255 -14.05 16.90 24.56
N LEU A 256 -14.40 15.62 24.64
CA LEU A 256 -15.75 15.16 24.91
C LEU A 256 -15.75 14.26 26.14
N SER A 257 -16.77 14.39 26.98
CA SER A 257 -17.03 13.44 28.04
C SER A 257 -17.64 12.17 27.46
N ASP A 258 -17.48 11.06 28.14
CA ASP A 258 -18.26 9.85 27.90
C ASP A 258 -19.61 9.91 28.66
N ASN A 259 -20.45 8.92 28.39
CA ASN A 259 -21.75 8.79 29.08
C ASN A 259 -21.60 8.32 30.53
N THR A 260 -20.37 8.14 31.05
CA THR A 260 -20.10 7.69 32.44
C THR A 260 -20.07 8.86 33.43
N GLY A 261 -20.23 10.10 32.97
CA GLY A 261 -20.26 11.31 33.81
C GLY A 261 -18.88 11.84 34.22
N LYS A 262 -17.78 11.30 33.66
CA LYS A 262 -16.45 11.91 33.84
C LYS A 262 -16.42 13.24 33.11
N ARG A 263 -15.97 14.28 33.84
CA ARG A 263 -15.82 15.63 33.29
C ARG A 263 -14.55 15.73 32.45
N VAL A 264 -14.61 16.52 31.39
CA VAL A 264 -13.40 17.03 30.73
C VAL A 264 -12.72 18.05 31.63
N THR A 265 -11.40 18.00 31.73
CA THR A 265 -10.61 18.88 32.56
C THR A 265 -9.52 19.54 31.73
N GLY A 266 -9.31 20.82 31.91
CA GLY A 266 -8.22 21.59 31.31
C GLY A 266 -7.41 22.30 32.39
N VAL A 267 -6.10 22.19 32.33
CA VAL A 267 -5.15 22.99 33.13
C VAL A 267 -4.42 23.90 32.17
N LEU A 268 -4.69 25.18 32.28
CA LEU A 268 -4.09 26.22 31.45
C LEU A 268 -3.11 27.01 32.29
N LYS A 269 -1.89 27.17 31.82
CA LYS A 269 -0.90 28.05 32.44
C LYS A 269 -0.88 29.36 31.65
N PRO A 270 -1.06 30.50 32.34
CA PRO A 270 -1.05 31.82 31.71
C PRO A 270 0.33 32.21 31.18
#